data_4f71e026abd82b5c18cc49a3343ba298
#
_entry.id   4f71e026abd82b5c18cc49a3343ba298
#
_cell.length_a   1.000
_cell.length_b   1.000
_cell.length_c   1.000
_cell.angle_alpha   90.00
_cell.angle_beta   90.00
_cell.angle_gamma   90.00
#
_symmetry.space_group_name_H-M   'P 1'
#
loop_
_entity.id
_entity.type
_entity.pdbx_description
1 polymer ?
#
loop_
_entity_poly.entity_id
_entity_poly.type
_entity_poly.pdbx_seq_one_letter_code
_entity_poly.pdbx_strand_id
1 'polypeptide(L)' 'LGQSFSDYVNQFRIEESKRLMDAEPNASIQEIAERSGFHSISTFRRAFQKCTGTIPSDYRNNR' A
#
# COMPACT_ATOMS: atom_id res chain seq x y z
N LEU A 1 5.96 -19.77 7.40
CA LEU A 1 5.48 -20.10 8.69
C LEU A 1 4.82 -18.90 9.31
N GLY A 2 3.53 -18.97 9.57
CA GLY A 2 2.81 -17.90 10.19
C GLY A 2 2.29 -16.83 9.26
N GLN A 3 2.62 -16.89 8.00
CA GLN A 3 2.09 -15.92 7.05
C GLN A 3 0.95 -16.55 6.26
N SER A 4 -0.24 -15.94 6.33
CA SER A 4 -1.39 -16.44 5.61
C SER A 4 -1.29 -16.07 4.13
N PHE A 5 -2.15 -16.70 3.31
CA PHE A 5 -2.24 -16.34 1.90
C PHE A 5 -2.63 -14.88 1.74
N SER A 6 -3.56 -14.39 2.57
CA SER A 6 -3.97 -12.98 2.53
C SER A 6 -2.82 -12.06 2.82
N ASP A 7 -1.99 -12.39 3.80
CA ASP A 7 -0.82 -11.58 4.14
C ASP A 7 0.17 -11.54 2.98
N TYR A 8 0.37 -12.67 2.34
CA TYR A 8 1.27 -12.75 1.19
C TYR A 8 0.78 -11.86 0.05
N VAL A 9 -0.52 -11.96 -0.26
CA VAL A 9 -1.12 -11.15 -1.33
C VAL A 9 -1.05 -9.67 -0.99
N ASN A 10 -1.35 -9.32 0.25
CA ASN A 10 -1.30 -7.92 0.69
C ASN A 10 0.12 -7.37 0.60
N GLN A 11 1.10 -8.15 0.97
CA GLN A 11 2.49 -7.73 0.87
C GLN A 11 2.86 -7.42 -0.58
N PHE A 12 2.42 -8.27 -1.50
CA PHE A 12 2.65 -8.05 -2.93
C PHE A 12 1.97 -6.76 -3.40
N ARG A 13 0.72 -6.55 -2.96
CA ARG A 13 -0.02 -5.34 -3.33
C ARG A 13 0.63 -4.09 -2.77
N ILE A 14 1.19 -4.16 -1.57
CA ILE A 14 1.87 -3.02 -0.97
C ILE A 14 3.13 -2.66 -1.75
N GLU A 15 3.89 -3.66 -2.20
CA GLU A 15 5.06 -3.38 -3.04
C GLU A 15 4.66 -2.69 -4.33
N GLU A 16 3.54 -3.11 -4.92
CA GLU A 16 3.03 -2.46 -6.12
C GLU A 16 2.62 -1.02 -5.83
N SER A 17 2.01 -0.76 -4.67
CA SER A 17 1.61 0.59 -4.31
C SER A 17 2.82 1.52 -4.16
N LYS A 18 3.91 1.01 -3.62
CA LYS A 18 5.14 1.80 -3.51
C LYS A 18 5.67 2.17 -4.89
N ARG A 19 5.67 1.21 -5.81
CA ARG A 19 6.11 1.45 -7.17
C ARG A 19 5.25 2.51 -7.86
N LEU A 20 3.94 2.45 -7.65
CA LEU A 20 3.02 3.42 -8.22
C LEU A 20 3.24 4.82 -7.62
N MET A 21 3.50 4.90 -6.32
CA MET A 21 3.80 6.18 -5.70
C MET A 21 5.03 6.84 -6.30
N ASP A 22 6.04 6.02 -6.60
CA ASP A 22 7.27 6.52 -7.21
C ASP A 22 7.04 6.96 -8.65
N ALA A 23 6.27 6.17 -9.40
CA ALA A 23 6.04 6.43 -10.81
C ALA A 23 5.04 7.57 -11.05
N GLU A 24 4.10 7.76 -10.13
CA GLU A 24 3.03 8.73 -10.30
C GLU A 24 2.86 9.56 -9.02
N PRO A 25 3.79 10.50 -8.78
CA PRO A 25 3.77 11.26 -7.53
C PRO A 25 2.55 12.16 -7.36
N ASN A 26 1.80 12.41 -8.42
CA ASN A 26 0.59 13.23 -8.34
C ASN A 26 -0.68 12.42 -8.14
N ALA A 27 -0.61 11.09 -8.18
CA ALA A 27 -1.78 10.26 -7.96
C ALA A 27 -2.19 10.31 -6.50
N SER A 28 -3.50 10.32 -6.24
CA SER A 28 -4.00 10.33 -4.86
C SER A 28 -3.76 8.99 -4.20
N ILE A 29 -3.76 9.01 -2.86
CA ILE A 29 -3.62 7.77 -2.09
C ILE A 29 -4.76 6.81 -2.41
N GLN A 30 -5.98 7.35 -2.59
CA GLN A 30 -7.12 6.51 -2.95
C GLN A 30 -6.90 5.84 -4.30
N GLU A 31 -6.42 6.58 -5.27
CA GLU A 31 -6.13 6.02 -6.59
C GLU A 31 -5.05 4.95 -6.51
N ILE A 32 -4.01 5.19 -5.75
CA ILE A 32 -2.94 4.23 -5.54
C ILE A 32 -3.50 2.94 -4.94
N ALA A 33 -4.37 3.08 -3.94
CA ALA A 33 -4.99 1.92 -3.28
C ALA A 33 -5.77 1.07 -4.28
N GLU A 34 -6.60 1.73 -5.07
CA GLU A 34 -7.43 1.04 -6.06
C GLU A 34 -6.59 0.32 -7.11
N ARG A 35 -5.59 0.99 -7.61
CA ARG A 35 -4.75 0.43 -8.67
C ARG A 35 -3.84 -0.68 -8.13
N SER A 36 -3.62 -0.72 -6.83
CA SER A 36 -2.84 -1.78 -6.19
C SER A 36 -3.68 -3.00 -5.84
N GLY A 37 -5.00 -2.93 -6.06
CA GLY A 37 -5.87 -4.07 -5.85
C GLY A 37 -6.63 -4.06 -4.54
N PHE A 38 -6.65 -2.96 -3.81
CA PHE A 38 -7.41 -2.85 -2.57
C PHE A 38 -8.81 -2.32 -2.85
N HIS A 39 -9.79 -2.86 -2.13
CA HIS A 39 -11.19 -2.45 -2.32
C HIS A 39 -11.54 -1.17 -1.59
N SER A 40 -10.79 -0.82 -0.55
CA SER A 40 -11.06 0.39 0.20
C SER A 40 -9.75 0.98 0.69
N ILE A 41 -9.79 2.29 0.92
CA ILE A 41 -8.60 2.98 1.42
C ILE A 41 -8.27 2.56 2.86
N SER A 42 -9.31 2.21 3.65
CA SER A 42 -9.08 1.75 5.02
C SER A 42 -8.28 0.45 5.04
N THR A 43 -8.66 -0.49 4.18
CA THR A 43 -7.93 -1.75 4.09
C THR A 43 -6.50 -1.52 3.62
N PHE A 44 -6.33 -0.63 2.64
CA PHE A 44 -5.01 -0.29 2.13
C PHE A 44 -4.13 0.29 3.24
N ARG A 45 -4.65 1.25 3.99
CA ARG A 45 -3.88 1.89 5.07
C ARG A 45 -3.44 0.87 6.12
N ARG A 46 -4.36 -0.01 6.50
CA ARG A 46 -4.06 -1.03 7.50
C ARG A 46 -2.97 -1.98 7.01
N ALA A 47 -3.10 -2.45 5.78
CA ALA A 47 -2.11 -3.35 5.20
C ALA A 47 -0.77 -2.65 5.04
N PHE A 48 -0.78 -1.40 4.61
CA PHE A 48 0.44 -0.64 4.41
C PHE A 48 1.19 -0.47 5.74
N GLN A 49 0.45 -0.10 6.80
CA GLN A 49 1.08 0.08 8.10
C GLN A 49 1.63 -1.24 8.64
N LYS A 50 0.91 -2.32 8.42
CA LYS A 50 1.37 -3.63 8.86
C LYS A 50 2.67 -4.04 8.16
N CYS A 51 2.79 -3.72 6.87
CA CYS A 51 3.93 -4.13 6.06
C CYS A 51 5.13 -3.19 6.21
N THR A 52 4.89 -1.90 6.40
CA THR A 52 5.97 -0.90 6.37
C THR A 52 6.19 -0.20 7.70
N GLY A 53 5.24 -0.28 8.63
CA GLY A 53 5.33 0.40 9.90
C GLY A 53 4.90 1.86 9.87
N THR A 54 4.43 2.34 8.72
CA THR A 54 4.01 3.73 8.58
C THR A 54 2.77 3.81 7.71
N ILE A 55 2.05 4.94 7.77
CA ILE A 55 0.89 5.11 6.91
C ILE A 55 1.34 5.62 5.53
N PRO A 56 0.51 5.39 4.49
CA PRO A 56 0.92 5.71 3.11
C PRO A 56 1.30 7.17 2.89
N SER A 57 0.54 8.11 3.46
CA SER A 57 0.83 9.52 3.25
C SER A 57 2.16 9.92 3.88
N ASP A 58 2.48 9.38 5.05
CA ASP A 58 3.77 9.64 5.69
C ASP A 58 4.91 9.05 4.87
N TYR A 59 4.72 7.85 4.38
CA TYR A 59 5.72 7.19 3.54
C TYR A 59 6.02 8.05 2.31
N ARG A 60 4.97 8.55 1.66
CA ARG A 60 5.12 9.38 0.47
C ARG A 60 5.84 10.70 0.79
N ASN A 61 5.49 11.32 1.91
CA ASN A 61 6.01 12.63 2.27
C ASN A 61 7.44 12.59 2.81
N ASN A 62 7.88 11.45 3.32
CA ASN A 62 9.19 11.30 3.95
C ASN A 62 10.24 10.66 3.04
N ARG A 63 10.02 10.69 1.75
CA ARG A 63 10.94 10.08 0.79
C ARG A 63 12.13 10.96 0.48
#